data_385337358e25b82d29f79a18e05d7309
#
_entry.id   385337358e25b82d29f79a18e05d7309
#
_cell.length_a   1.000
_cell.length_b   1.000
_cell.length_c   1.000
_cell.angle_alpha   90.00
_cell.angle_beta   90.00
_cell.angle_gamma   90.00
#
_symmetry.space_group_name_H-M   'P 1'
#
loop_
_entity.id
_entity.type
_entity.pdbx_description
1 polymer ?
#
loop_
_entity_poly.entity_id
_entity_poly.type
_entity_poly.pdbx_seq_one_letter_code
_entity_poly.pdbx_strand_id
1 'polypeptide(L)'
;MLRADRKDLREQHTALQRQAACKARQNAINRRTDNYAKAAQANLDTFNSILAKVQAFYADKKLNIANYSTLFATAQAQRTAAQQAVDALKSLDVMIDCTQSDPAQTLVTVKTAVAATRTALQSYRSSIKDIITALEGASSAQNSGAATTGGNR
;
A
#
# COMPACT_ATOMS: atom_id res chain seq x y z
N MET A 1 -17.17 -51.70 -25.28
CA MET A 1 -16.02 -50.90 -25.70
C MET A 1 -16.43 -49.44 -26.00
N LEU A 2 -17.23 -49.15 -26.98
CA LEU A 2 -17.56 -47.77 -27.40
C LEU A 2 -18.21 -46.83 -26.34
N ARG A 3 -18.87 -47.33 -25.29
CA ARG A 3 -19.47 -46.52 -24.23
C ARG A 3 -18.48 -46.12 -23.13
N ALA A 4 -17.54 -46.98 -22.81
CA ALA A 4 -16.46 -46.70 -21.88
C ALA A 4 -15.53 -45.64 -22.46
N ASP A 5 -15.12 -45.78 -23.72
CA ASP A 5 -14.26 -44.83 -24.42
C ASP A 5 -14.87 -43.42 -24.50
N ARG A 6 -16.18 -43.31 -24.70
CA ARG A 6 -16.87 -42.00 -24.69
C ARG A 6 -16.95 -41.37 -23.31
N LYS A 7 -17.05 -42.18 -22.26
CA LYS A 7 -17.05 -41.66 -20.89
C LYS A 7 -15.68 -41.14 -20.55
N ASP A 8 -14.63 -41.87 -20.84
CA ASP A 8 -13.25 -41.49 -20.59
C ASP A 8 -12.87 -40.19 -21.34
N LEU A 9 -13.28 -40.07 -22.61
CA LEU A 9 -13.06 -38.86 -23.40
C LEU A 9 -13.79 -37.62 -22.81
N ARG A 10 -15.00 -37.80 -22.30
CA ARG A 10 -15.75 -36.70 -21.63
C ARG A 10 -15.09 -36.29 -20.31
N GLU A 11 -14.63 -37.25 -19.53
CA GLU A 11 -13.93 -36.98 -18.26
C GLU A 11 -12.61 -36.27 -18.52
N GLN A 12 -11.82 -36.69 -19.51
CA GLN A 12 -10.60 -36.00 -19.91
C GLN A 12 -10.86 -34.59 -20.41
N HIS A 13 -11.87 -34.39 -21.25
CA HIS A 13 -12.24 -33.08 -21.76
C HIS A 13 -12.67 -32.15 -20.61
N THR A 14 -13.45 -32.64 -19.64
CA THR A 14 -13.87 -31.90 -18.48
C THR A 14 -12.69 -31.53 -17.57
N ALA A 15 -11.74 -32.43 -17.39
CA ALA A 15 -10.51 -32.17 -16.61
C ALA A 15 -9.65 -31.07 -17.26
N LEU A 16 -9.48 -31.11 -18.58
CA LEU A 16 -8.75 -30.10 -19.34
C LEU A 16 -9.42 -28.70 -19.23
N GLN A 17 -10.75 -28.65 -19.31
CA GLN A 17 -11.50 -27.42 -19.14
C GLN A 17 -11.34 -26.84 -17.74
N ARG A 18 -11.37 -27.66 -16.70
CA ARG A 18 -11.13 -27.25 -15.32
C ARG A 18 -9.73 -26.70 -15.12
N GLN A 19 -8.72 -27.35 -15.69
CA GLN A 19 -7.34 -26.86 -15.65
C GLN A 19 -7.19 -25.52 -16.36
N ALA A 20 -7.77 -25.34 -17.52
CA ALA A 20 -7.73 -24.08 -18.26
C ALA A 20 -8.41 -22.94 -17.49
N ALA A 21 -9.56 -23.21 -16.88
CA ALA A 21 -10.27 -22.25 -16.02
C ALA A 21 -9.47 -21.88 -14.77
N CYS A 22 -8.81 -22.83 -14.14
CA CYS A 22 -7.95 -22.60 -12.98
C CYS A 22 -6.74 -21.73 -13.35
N LYS A 23 -6.05 -22.01 -14.45
CA LYS A 23 -4.95 -21.18 -14.96
C LYS A 23 -5.41 -19.75 -15.28
N ALA A 24 -6.57 -19.61 -15.91
CA ALA A 24 -7.12 -18.28 -16.20
C ALA A 24 -7.39 -17.48 -14.92
N ARG A 25 -7.90 -18.12 -13.87
CA ARG A 25 -8.10 -17.49 -12.55
C ARG A 25 -6.77 -17.09 -11.93
N GLN A 26 -5.76 -17.94 -11.93
CA GLN A 26 -4.42 -17.65 -11.43
C GLN A 26 -3.85 -16.41 -12.13
N ASN A 27 -3.89 -16.37 -13.45
CA ASN A 27 -3.41 -15.23 -14.23
C ASN A 27 -4.18 -13.94 -13.93
N ALA A 28 -5.50 -14.03 -13.73
CA ALA A 28 -6.32 -12.88 -13.36
C ALA A 28 -5.98 -12.35 -11.97
N ILE A 29 -5.75 -13.22 -11.00
CA ILE A 29 -5.33 -12.84 -9.64
C ILE A 29 -3.97 -12.17 -9.67
N ASN A 30 -2.98 -12.76 -10.36
CA ASN A 30 -1.65 -12.19 -10.48
C ASN A 30 -1.68 -10.80 -11.14
N ARG A 31 -2.42 -10.63 -12.22
CA ARG A 31 -2.57 -9.30 -12.86
C ARG A 31 -3.20 -8.25 -11.93
N ARG A 32 -4.22 -8.63 -11.17
CA ARG A 32 -4.86 -7.72 -10.19
C ARG A 32 -3.90 -7.36 -9.07
N THR A 33 -3.15 -8.33 -8.56
CA THR A 33 -2.13 -8.13 -7.53
C THR A 33 -1.03 -7.19 -8.01
N ASP A 34 -0.53 -7.40 -9.23
CA ASP A 34 0.48 -6.53 -9.85
C ASP A 34 -0.02 -5.10 -10.05
N ASN A 35 -1.25 -4.95 -10.53
CA ASN A 35 -1.86 -3.64 -10.71
C ASN A 35 -2.05 -2.92 -9.38
N TYR A 36 -2.47 -3.63 -8.34
CA TYR A 36 -2.58 -3.08 -7.00
C TYR A 36 -1.21 -2.68 -6.44
N ALA A 37 -0.19 -3.51 -6.62
CA ALA A 37 1.17 -3.21 -6.19
C ALA A 37 1.73 -1.96 -6.88
N LYS A 38 1.49 -1.78 -8.18
CA LYS A 38 1.86 -0.58 -8.94
C LYS A 38 1.16 0.67 -8.41
N ALA A 39 -0.15 0.58 -8.15
CA ALA A 39 -0.91 1.69 -7.58
C ALA A 39 -0.45 2.03 -6.16
N ALA A 40 -0.16 1.02 -5.33
CA ALA A 40 0.38 1.20 -3.99
C ALA A 40 1.76 1.87 -4.01
N GLN A 41 2.63 1.48 -4.93
CA GLN A 41 3.93 2.14 -5.12
C GLN A 41 3.78 3.61 -5.53
N ALA A 42 2.89 3.91 -6.46
CA ALA A 42 2.63 5.28 -6.88
C ALA A 42 2.13 6.15 -5.72
N ASN A 43 1.25 5.62 -4.86
CA ASN A 43 0.81 6.31 -3.65
C ASN A 43 1.97 6.53 -2.67
N LEU A 44 2.80 5.52 -2.46
CA LEU A 44 3.98 5.61 -1.60
C LEU A 44 4.96 6.68 -2.11
N ASP A 45 5.22 6.74 -3.40
CA ASP A 45 6.08 7.75 -4.03
C ASP A 45 5.52 9.17 -3.84
N THR A 46 4.20 9.32 -3.97
CA THR A 46 3.50 10.57 -3.69
C THR A 46 3.67 10.99 -2.21
N PHE A 47 3.49 10.07 -1.28
CA PHE A 47 3.68 10.36 0.15
C PHE A 47 5.13 10.71 0.48
N ASN A 48 6.09 10.03 -0.15
CA ASN A 48 7.52 10.35 -0.02
C ASN A 48 7.81 11.77 -0.50
N SER A 49 7.22 12.18 -1.61
CA SER A 49 7.35 13.54 -2.14
C SER A 49 6.74 14.58 -1.21
N ILE A 50 5.57 14.30 -0.63
CA ILE A 50 4.93 15.18 0.35
C ILE A 50 5.79 15.32 1.61
N LEU A 51 6.30 14.21 2.15
CA LEU A 51 7.17 14.24 3.33
C LEU A 51 8.43 15.08 3.10
N ALA A 52 9.06 14.95 1.92
CA ALA A 52 10.21 15.76 1.55
C ALA A 52 9.90 17.26 1.50
N LYS A 53 8.74 17.64 0.94
CA LYS A 53 8.27 19.03 0.91
C LYS A 53 7.97 19.58 2.29
N VAL A 54 7.35 18.77 3.14
CA VAL A 54 7.07 19.11 4.54
C VAL A 54 8.36 19.37 5.31
N GLN A 55 9.36 18.53 5.13
CA GLN A 55 10.66 18.67 5.75
C GLN A 55 11.38 19.94 5.27
N ALA A 56 11.35 20.22 3.98
CA ALA A 56 11.92 21.45 3.41
C ALA A 56 11.22 22.71 3.95
N PHE A 57 9.90 22.68 4.03
CA PHE A 57 9.12 23.80 4.59
C PHE A 57 9.47 24.08 6.05
N TYR A 58 9.58 23.03 6.86
CA TYR A 58 10.00 23.17 8.26
C TYR A 58 11.36 23.86 8.40
N ALA A 59 12.33 23.43 7.58
CA ALA A 59 13.67 24.01 7.58
C ALA A 59 13.68 25.46 7.08
N ASP A 60 13.00 25.76 5.96
CA ASP A 60 12.97 27.09 5.33
C ASP A 60 12.31 28.14 6.21
N LYS A 61 11.22 27.78 6.87
CA LYS A 61 10.46 28.69 7.73
C LYS A 61 11.03 28.80 9.13
N LYS A 62 12.07 28.03 9.46
CA LYS A 62 12.69 28.00 10.79
C LYS A 62 11.67 27.86 11.92
N LEU A 63 10.69 26.98 11.69
CA LEU A 63 9.63 26.70 12.65
C LEU A 63 10.18 25.93 13.84
N ASN A 64 9.63 26.20 15.02
CA ASN A 64 9.96 25.48 16.24
C ASN A 64 8.76 24.65 16.68
N ILE A 65 8.89 23.32 16.53
CA ILE A 65 7.92 22.34 16.99
C ILE A 65 8.63 21.41 17.97
N ALA A 66 8.22 21.42 19.23
CA ALA A 66 8.90 20.72 20.31
C ALA A 66 9.03 19.20 20.09
N ASN A 67 8.04 18.58 19.43
CA ASN A 67 8.00 17.15 19.14
C ASN A 67 8.26 16.79 17.67
N TYR A 68 8.84 17.69 16.88
CA TYR A 68 9.07 17.48 15.45
C TYR A 68 9.93 16.24 15.18
N SER A 69 11.00 16.06 15.94
CA SER A 69 11.89 14.88 15.75
C SER A 69 11.15 13.57 15.97
N THR A 70 10.24 13.51 16.93
CA THR A 70 9.41 12.32 17.20
C THR A 70 8.39 12.10 16.08
N LEU A 71 7.70 13.13 15.63
CA LEU A 71 6.75 13.06 14.52
C LEU A 71 7.45 12.61 13.23
N PHE A 72 8.61 13.18 12.95
CA PHE A 72 9.39 12.84 11.77
C PHE A 72 9.93 11.41 11.83
N ALA A 73 10.45 10.96 12.98
CA ALA A 73 10.90 9.59 13.18
C ALA A 73 9.75 8.58 13.00
N THR A 74 8.56 8.90 13.50
CA THR A 74 7.36 8.10 13.27
C THR A 74 7.03 8.00 11.79
N ALA A 75 7.04 9.11 11.07
CA ALA A 75 6.79 9.11 9.62
C ALA A 75 7.83 8.29 8.85
N GLN A 76 9.10 8.35 9.22
CA GLN A 76 10.15 7.53 8.62
C GLN A 76 9.95 6.03 8.89
N ALA A 77 9.56 5.66 10.11
CA ALA A 77 9.24 4.28 10.45
C ALA A 77 8.05 3.76 9.64
N GLN A 78 7.00 4.56 9.49
CA GLN A 78 5.82 4.20 8.68
C GLN A 78 6.15 4.14 7.18
N ARG A 79 7.03 5.00 6.68
CA ARG A 79 7.56 4.92 5.32
C ARG A 79 8.24 3.59 5.06
N THR A 80 9.11 3.16 5.97
CA THR A 80 9.82 1.88 5.87
C THR A 80 8.85 0.72 5.88
N ALA A 81 7.89 0.72 6.79
CA ALA A 81 6.86 -0.32 6.88
C ALA A 81 5.99 -0.38 5.61
N ALA A 82 5.61 0.78 5.05
CA ALA A 82 4.85 0.86 3.82
C ALA A 82 5.66 0.32 2.62
N GLN A 83 6.94 0.66 2.51
CA GLN A 83 7.81 0.12 1.46
C GLN A 83 7.94 -1.40 1.55
N GLN A 84 8.16 -1.93 2.76
CA GLN A 84 8.24 -3.37 2.99
C GLN A 84 6.94 -4.09 2.60
N ALA A 85 5.78 -3.54 2.93
CA ALA A 85 4.50 -4.10 2.56
C ALA A 85 4.27 -4.10 1.03
N VAL A 86 4.63 -3.01 0.35
CA VAL A 86 4.56 -2.90 -1.11
C VAL A 86 5.52 -3.89 -1.77
N ASP A 87 6.74 -4.02 -1.27
CA ASP A 87 7.74 -4.95 -1.82
C ASP A 87 7.32 -6.41 -1.62
N ALA A 88 6.74 -6.75 -0.45
CA ALA A 88 6.18 -8.07 -0.21
C ALA A 88 5.03 -8.38 -1.18
N LEU A 89 4.18 -7.41 -1.47
CA LEU A 89 3.10 -7.56 -2.44
C LEU A 89 3.61 -7.74 -3.87
N LYS A 90 4.66 -7.01 -4.26
CA LYS A 90 5.32 -7.17 -5.57
C LYS A 90 5.97 -8.54 -5.75
N SER A 91 6.50 -9.11 -4.67
CA SER A 91 7.17 -10.40 -4.66
C SER A 91 6.19 -11.57 -4.55
N LEU A 92 4.90 -11.29 -4.35
CA LEU A 92 3.88 -12.30 -4.18
C LEU A 92 3.60 -12.98 -5.52
N ASP A 93 4.09 -14.21 -5.68
CA ASP A 93 3.74 -15.07 -6.80
C ASP A 93 2.63 -16.03 -6.38
N VAL A 94 1.45 -15.80 -6.95
CA VAL A 94 0.27 -16.57 -6.62
C VAL A 94 0.26 -17.85 -7.47
N MET A 95 0.55 -18.96 -6.83
CA MET A 95 0.46 -20.29 -7.41
C MET A 95 -0.81 -20.97 -6.89
N ILE A 96 -1.74 -21.30 -7.79
CA ILE A 96 -2.92 -22.10 -7.48
C ILE A 96 -2.64 -23.54 -7.88
N ASP A 97 -2.77 -24.47 -6.93
CA ASP A 97 -2.75 -25.87 -7.26
C ASP A 97 -4.07 -26.28 -7.93
N CYS A 98 -4.04 -26.36 -9.25
CA CYS A 98 -5.20 -26.72 -10.07
C CYS A 98 -5.59 -28.19 -9.97
N THR A 99 -4.84 -29.01 -9.24
CA THR A 99 -5.18 -30.41 -8.93
C THR A 99 -6.03 -30.53 -7.66
N GLN A 100 -6.03 -29.52 -6.80
CA GLN A 100 -6.82 -29.47 -5.59
C GLN A 100 -8.15 -28.72 -5.80
N SER A 101 -9.15 -29.11 -5.02
CA SER A 101 -10.51 -28.61 -5.17
C SER A 101 -10.75 -27.23 -4.53
N ASP A 102 -9.83 -26.71 -3.71
CA ASP A 102 -10.03 -25.46 -2.97
C ASP A 102 -8.83 -24.49 -3.08
N PRO A 103 -8.95 -23.41 -3.91
CA PRO A 103 -7.97 -22.34 -3.99
C PRO A 103 -8.11 -21.29 -2.87
N ALA A 104 -8.96 -21.51 -1.87
CA ALA A 104 -9.31 -20.51 -0.86
C ALA A 104 -8.10 -20.01 -0.06
N GLN A 105 -7.15 -20.90 0.25
CA GLN A 105 -5.94 -20.56 1.00
C GLN A 105 -5.06 -19.55 0.25
N THR A 106 -4.92 -19.71 -1.05
CA THR A 106 -4.15 -18.79 -1.91
C THR A 106 -4.80 -17.39 -1.92
N LEU A 107 -6.13 -17.34 -1.99
CA LEU A 107 -6.86 -16.08 -1.92
C LEU A 107 -6.73 -15.39 -0.57
N VAL A 108 -6.67 -16.14 0.53
CA VAL A 108 -6.42 -15.59 1.88
C VAL A 108 -5.05 -14.91 1.92
N THR A 109 -4.01 -15.53 1.39
CA THR A 109 -2.66 -14.95 1.32
C THR A 109 -2.65 -13.62 0.56
N VAL A 110 -3.28 -13.55 -0.59
CA VAL A 110 -3.39 -12.31 -1.38
C VAL A 110 -4.16 -11.24 -0.63
N LYS A 111 -5.32 -11.57 -0.07
CA LYS A 111 -6.14 -10.64 0.71
C LYS A 111 -5.38 -10.07 1.91
N THR A 112 -4.64 -10.92 2.61
CA THR A 112 -3.81 -10.52 3.76
C THR A 112 -2.72 -9.55 3.34
N ALA A 113 -2.00 -9.82 2.25
CA ALA A 113 -0.95 -8.95 1.73
C ALA A 113 -1.50 -7.58 1.26
N VAL A 114 -2.64 -7.58 0.57
CA VAL A 114 -3.32 -6.35 0.15
C VAL A 114 -3.80 -5.54 1.36
N ALA A 115 -4.39 -6.18 2.37
CA ALA A 115 -4.83 -5.52 3.59
C ALA A 115 -3.65 -4.92 4.38
N ALA A 116 -2.55 -5.64 4.50
CA ALA A 116 -1.33 -5.17 5.14
C ALA A 116 -0.75 -3.94 4.43
N THR A 117 -0.69 -3.96 3.11
CA THR A 117 -0.23 -2.82 2.29
C THR A 117 -1.14 -1.60 2.49
N ARG A 118 -2.44 -1.78 2.47
CA ARG A 118 -3.40 -0.70 2.71
C ARG A 118 -3.21 -0.08 4.09
N THR A 119 -3.12 -0.90 5.13
CA THR A 119 -2.93 -0.44 6.51
C THR A 119 -1.62 0.34 6.64
N ALA A 120 -0.52 -0.16 6.07
CA ALA A 120 0.78 0.49 6.13
C ALA A 120 0.76 1.87 5.42
N LEU A 121 0.14 1.96 4.25
CA LEU A 121 -0.01 3.24 3.52
C LEU A 121 -0.89 4.23 4.29
N GLN A 122 -1.98 3.77 4.91
CA GLN A 122 -2.85 4.61 5.74
C GLN A 122 -2.10 5.15 6.97
N SER A 123 -1.32 4.32 7.64
CA SER A 123 -0.50 4.72 8.79
C SER A 123 0.56 5.75 8.40
N TYR A 124 1.20 5.56 7.24
CA TYR A 124 2.17 6.52 6.73
C TYR A 124 1.53 7.85 6.37
N ARG A 125 0.39 7.82 5.67
CA ARG A 125 -0.39 9.03 5.38
C ARG A 125 -0.78 9.78 6.65
N SER A 126 -1.22 9.05 7.67
CA SER A 126 -1.62 9.63 8.95
C SER A 126 -0.46 10.33 9.65
N SER A 127 0.72 9.71 9.69
CA SER A 127 1.92 10.32 10.29
C SER A 127 2.37 11.60 9.56
N ILE A 128 2.26 11.66 8.23
CA ILE A 128 2.51 12.88 7.45
C ILE A 128 1.49 13.97 7.81
N LYS A 129 0.22 13.59 7.92
CA LYS A 129 -0.86 14.52 8.32
C LYS A 129 -0.60 15.12 9.71
N ASP A 130 -0.12 14.32 10.65
CA ASP A 130 0.21 14.80 12.00
C ASP A 130 1.32 15.86 11.96
N ILE A 131 2.34 15.67 11.13
CA ILE A 131 3.39 16.68 10.92
C ILE A 131 2.80 17.94 10.29
N ILE A 132 1.97 17.84 9.27
CA ILE A 132 1.33 18.99 8.61
C ILE A 132 0.50 19.78 9.60
N THR A 133 -0.30 19.13 10.43
CA THR A 133 -1.11 19.77 11.46
C THR A 133 -0.24 20.53 12.47
N ALA A 134 0.88 19.94 12.89
CA ALA A 134 1.83 20.60 13.78
C ALA A 134 2.51 21.83 13.12
N LEU A 135 2.84 21.72 11.82
CA LEU A 135 3.39 22.83 11.04
C LEU A 135 2.41 23.99 10.89
N GLU A 136 1.15 23.69 10.61
CA GLU A 136 0.08 24.69 10.52
C GLU A 136 -0.09 25.46 11.84
N GLY A 137 -0.10 24.74 12.96
CA GLY A 137 -0.16 25.34 14.30
C GLY A 137 1.03 26.26 14.60
N ALA A 138 2.24 25.82 14.30
CA ALA A 138 3.47 26.60 14.51
C ALA A 138 3.55 27.82 13.58
N SER A 139 3.14 27.68 12.32
CA SER A 139 3.10 28.79 11.34
C SER A 139 2.08 29.86 11.75
N SER A 140 0.91 29.48 12.22
CA SER A 140 -0.12 30.39 12.72
C SER A 140 0.34 31.15 13.96
N ALA A 141 1.01 30.50 14.90
CA ALA A 141 1.58 31.12 16.08
C ALA A 141 2.67 32.16 15.74
N GLN A 142 3.53 31.85 14.76
CA GLN A 142 4.58 32.75 14.29
C GLN A 142 3.99 34.02 13.65
N ASN A 143 2.95 33.88 12.84
CA ASN A 143 2.26 35.02 12.21
C ASN A 143 1.51 35.91 13.23
N SER A 144 0.93 35.34 14.28
CA SER A 144 0.26 36.06 15.35
C SER A 144 1.26 36.85 16.20
N GLY A 145 2.46 36.32 16.45
CA GLY A 145 3.54 37.01 17.15
C GLY A 145 4.09 38.23 16.40
N ALA A 146 4.13 38.17 15.08
CA ALA A 146 4.56 39.30 14.24
C ALA A 146 3.56 40.45 14.20
N ALA A 147 2.27 40.19 14.38
CA ALA A 147 1.21 41.21 14.39
C ALA A 147 1.17 42.06 15.68
N THR A 148 1.69 41.53 16.79
CA THR A 148 1.68 42.23 18.09
C THR A 148 2.85 43.20 18.30
N THR A 149 3.89 43.13 17.46
CA THR A 149 5.06 44.06 17.56
C THR A 149 4.92 45.32 16.72
N GLY A 150 3.83 45.47 15.96
CA GLY A 150 3.58 46.63 15.08
C GLY A 150 2.67 47.75 15.65
N GLY A 151 2.27 47.68 16.90
CA GLY A 151 1.29 48.61 17.49
C GLY A 151 1.79 49.39 18.69
N ASN A 152 2.84 50.21 18.53
CA ASN A 152 3.07 51.31 19.46
C ASN A 152 3.97 52.39 18.84
N ARG A 153 3.34 53.35 18.19
CA ARG A 153 3.84 54.71 18.01
C ARG A 153 2.66 55.65 17.96
#